data_241b475cf4b2d2bfbc68fb056c0ea4be
#
_entry.id   241b475cf4b2d2bfbc68fb056c0ea4be
#
_cell.length_a   1.000
_cell.length_b   1.000
_cell.length_c   1.000
_cell.angle_alpha   90.00
_cell.angle_beta   90.00
_cell.angle_gamma   90.00
#
_symmetry.space_group_name_H-M   'P 1'
#
loop_
_entity.id
_entity.type
_entity.pdbx_description
1 polymer ?
#
loop_
_entity_poly.entity_id
_entity_poly.type
_entity_poly.pdbx_seq_one_letter_code
_entity_poly.pdbx_strand_id
1 'polypeptide(L)'
;MKKWTIGDPDRNAAQALSRQGGLSGICAEVLVSRGIDTMEKAVSFFNADNDEDGGERLSDPFLIKDMREAADTILAAVDSGKSICVYGDYDCDGITATALLYSYIECIGGDVRYYINDRSEGYGLCADALRRLAEDGTELIVTVDNGISAVNEAALAKELGIELVITDHHQPGEMLPEAAAVVDPHRNDDLSPFKDLCGCGVALKLVAAMDGGNYDSALEQFSDLAAIATVADIVPLAGENREIVRLGLKYLENTENAGLQALMEAASVKPPVTSMQAAFAIAPRINASGRFASASEAVELLLCEDPDTAAEMAARLGSLNAERKKTEAAIMETIRGSISADPHILHERVLFLYGEGWHHGVIGIVAAKLVERFGKPVFILSDDGDEARGSARSVAGFSVHKALTACS
;
A
#
# COMPACT_ATOMS: atom_id res chain seq x y z
N MET A 1 -14.11 17.99 23.15
CA MET A 1 -13.42 19.17 22.59
C MET A 1 -12.07 18.70 22.11
N LYS A 2 -11.72 18.86 20.81
CA LYS A 2 -10.39 18.47 20.29
C LYS A 2 -9.33 19.33 20.97
N LYS A 3 -8.30 18.72 21.55
CA LYS A 3 -7.16 19.41 22.15
C LYS A 3 -6.17 19.74 21.04
N TRP A 4 -5.87 21.01 20.88
CA TRP A 4 -4.80 21.45 19.98
C TRP A 4 -3.44 21.23 20.65
N THR A 5 -2.54 20.55 19.97
CA THR A 5 -1.15 20.45 20.39
C THR A 5 -0.33 21.15 19.33
N ILE A 6 0.37 22.22 19.74
CA ILE A 6 1.31 22.95 18.87
C ILE A 6 2.67 22.26 19.08
N GLY A 7 3.31 21.85 18.00
CA GLY A 7 4.70 21.36 18.08
C GLY A 7 5.61 22.42 18.67
N ASP A 8 6.64 22.01 19.39
CA ASP A 8 7.70 22.90 19.88
C ASP A 8 8.97 22.67 19.03
N PRO A 9 9.06 23.29 17.83
CA PRO A 9 10.21 23.14 16.96
C PRO A 9 11.45 23.77 17.57
N ASP A 10 12.62 23.24 17.25
CA ASP A 10 13.88 23.90 17.62
C ASP A 10 13.92 25.32 17.02
N ARG A 11 13.76 26.30 17.90
CA ARG A 11 13.71 27.72 17.52
C ARG A 11 15.02 28.23 16.96
N ASN A 12 16.17 27.64 17.38
CA ASN A 12 17.48 28.03 16.88
C ASN A 12 17.65 27.55 15.43
N ALA A 13 17.27 26.29 15.16
CA ALA A 13 17.24 25.76 13.80
C ALA A 13 16.27 26.54 12.90
N ALA A 14 15.06 26.87 13.39
CA ALA A 14 14.10 27.65 12.65
C ALA A 14 14.60 29.07 12.34
N GLN A 15 15.26 29.74 13.29
CA GLN A 15 15.89 31.05 13.04
C GLN A 15 17.03 30.98 12.04
N ALA A 16 17.88 29.94 12.14
CA ALA A 16 18.98 29.73 11.20
C ALA A 16 18.43 29.53 9.78
N LEU A 17 17.44 28.65 9.62
CA LEU A 17 16.78 28.34 8.36
C LEU A 17 16.08 29.59 7.77
N SER A 18 15.38 30.36 8.60
CA SER A 18 14.74 31.62 8.20
C SER A 18 15.73 32.63 7.65
N ARG A 19 16.86 32.85 8.35
CA ARG A 19 17.90 33.82 7.96
C ARG A 19 18.65 33.39 6.69
N GLN A 20 19.02 32.13 6.59
CA GLN A 20 19.81 31.60 5.47
C GLN A 20 18.95 31.44 4.20
N GLY A 21 17.72 30.99 4.35
CA GLY A 21 16.81 30.71 3.24
C GLY A 21 15.89 31.87 2.84
N GLY A 22 15.93 33.02 3.55
CA GLY A 22 14.98 34.10 3.31
C GLY A 22 13.52 33.75 3.58
N LEU A 23 13.28 32.70 4.38
CA LEU A 23 11.95 32.19 4.69
C LEU A 23 11.29 32.99 5.82
N SER A 24 9.95 33.07 5.82
CA SER A 24 9.25 33.61 6.98
C SER A 24 9.51 32.74 8.21
N GLY A 25 9.51 33.32 9.41
CA GLY A 25 9.73 32.57 10.67
C GLY A 25 8.74 31.40 10.82
N ILE A 26 7.46 31.62 10.48
CA ILE A 26 6.42 30.60 10.54
C ILE A 26 6.73 29.44 9.56
N CYS A 27 7.15 29.76 8.34
CA CYS A 27 7.54 28.74 7.36
C CYS A 27 8.72 27.89 7.87
N ALA A 28 9.73 28.54 8.44
CA ALA A 28 10.88 27.85 9.00
C ALA A 28 10.49 26.96 10.21
N GLU A 29 9.62 27.42 11.10
CA GLU A 29 9.11 26.62 12.21
C GLU A 29 8.33 25.39 11.73
N VAL A 30 7.49 25.53 10.69
CA VAL A 30 6.76 24.40 10.08
C VAL A 30 7.72 23.39 9.45
N LEU A 31 8.76 23.86 8.75
CA LEU A 31 9.77 22.99 8.14
C LEU A 31 10.53 22.20 9.22
N VAL A 32 11.00 22.88 10.26
CA VAL A 32 11.72 22.24 11.38
C VAL A 32 10.82 21.25 12.11
N SER A 33 9.54 21.55 12.31
CA SER A 33 8.56 20.61 12.89
C SER A 33 8.38 19.33 12.06
N ARG A 34 8.77 19.37 10.79
CA ARG A 34 8.74 18.23 9.84
C ARG A 34 10.11 17.58 9.63
N GLY A 35 11.10 17.91 10.47
CA GLY A 35 12.45 17.37 10.36
C GLY A 35 13.33 18.02 9.29
N ILE A 36 12.84 19.11 8.63
CA ILE A 36 13.59 19.89 7.64
C ILE A 36 14.28 21.04 8.40
N ASP A 37 15.37 20.73 9.05
CA ASP A 37 16.07 21.60 10.02
C ASP A 37 17.37 22.24 9.48
N THR A 38 17.75 21.90 8.23
CA THR A 38 18.93 22.46 7.57
C THR A 38 18.58 23.07 6.22
N MET A 39 19.44 23.99 5.74
CA MET A 39 19.27 24.57 4.39
C MET A 39 19.38 23.53 3.29
N GLU A 40 20.24 22.54 3.44
CA GLU A 40 20.40 21.45 2.48
C GLU A 40 19.09 20.66 2.32
N LYS A 41 18.48 20.26 3.45
CA LYS A 41 17.16 19.61 3.44
C LYS A 41 16.06 20.51 2.86
N ALA A 42 16.08 21.81 3.18
CA ALA A 42 15.10 22.76 2.66
C ALA A 42 15.25 22.98 1.14
N VAL A 43 16.48 23.13 0.66
CA VAL A 43 16.77 23.22 -0.78
C VAL A 43 16.32 21.95 -1.50
N SER A 44 16.68 20.77 -0.99
CA SER A 44 16.22 19.50 -1.53
C SER A 44 14.69 19.38 -1.55
N PHE A 45 14.01 19.87 -0.50
CA PHE A 45 12.56 19.86 -0.42
C PHE A 45 11.88 20.80 -1.44
N PHE A 46 12.42 22.02 -1.63
CA PHE A 46 11.81 23.02 -2.52
C PHE A 46 12.22 22.88 -3.99
N ASN A 47 13.42 22.39 -4.28
CA ASN A 47 13.91 22.24 -5.66
C ASN A 47 13.45 20.94 -6.31
N ALA A 48 12.65 20.13 -5.62
CA ALA A 48 12.08 18.93 -6.18
C ALA A 48 11.35 19.16 -7.52
N ASP A 49 10.75 20.33 -7.71
CA ASP A 49 9.98 20.66 -8.91
C ASP A 49 10.82 21.12 -10.13
N ASN A 50 12.13 21.37 -9.94
CA ASN A 50 13.00 21.93 -10.97
C ASN A 50 13.88 20.90 -11.68
N ASP A 51 13.94 19.68 -11.20
CA ASP A 51 14.75 18.62 -11.80
C ASP A 51 13.88 17.70 -12.66
N GLU A 52 14.23 17.57 -13.93
CA GLU A 52 13.61 16.61 -14.85
C GLU A 52 14.11 15.19 -14.57
N ASP A 53 15.27 15.04 -13.93
CA ASP A 53 15.94 13.77 -13.63
C ASP A 53 15.59 13.25 -12.22
N GLY A 54 14.34 12.78 -12.05
CA GLY A 54 13.87 12.26 -10.76
C GLY A 54 14.58 11.00 -10.26
N GLY A 55 15.18 10.22 -11.14
CA GLY A 55 15.88 8.98 -10.80
C GLY A 55 17.10 9.19 -9.89
N GLU A 56 17.79 10.32 -9.99
CA GLU A 56 18.96 10.65 -9.15
C GLU A 56 18.63 10.81 -7.64
N ARG A 57 17.36 10.93 -7.28
CA ARG A 57 16.92 11.10 -5.88
C ARG A 57 16.49 9.80 -5.22
N LEU A 58 16.41 8.73 -5.97
CA LEU A 58 16.18 7.40 -5.45
C LEU A 58 17.53 6.75 -5.16
N SER A 59 17.66 6.14 -3.99
CA SER A 59 18.88 5.41 -3.64
C SER A 59 19.03 4.17 -4.52
N ASP A 60 20.28 3.77 -4.75
CA ASP A 60 20.61 2.53 -5.46
C ASP A 60 19.75 1.37 -4.92
N PRO A 61 18.97 0.68 -5.77
CA PRO A 61 18.09 -0.39 -5.34
C PRO A 61 18.85 -1.54 -4.68
N PHE A 62 20.09 -1.77 -5.06
CA PHE A 62 20.95 -2.81 -4.49
C PHE A 62 21.41 -2.53 -3.04
N LEU A 63 21.08 -1.38 -2.48
CA LEU A 63 21.27 -1.11 -1.05
C LEU A 63 20.22 -1.81 -0.17
N ILE A 64 19.06 -2.19 -0.75
CA ILE A 64 18.09 -3.02 -0.04
C ILE A 64 18.61 -4.46 -0.01
N LYS A 65 18.57 -5.05 1.17
CA LYS A 65 19.05 -6.41 1.41
C LYS A 65 18.34 -7.44 0.51
N ASP A 66 19.10 -8.37 -0.05
CA ASP A 66 18.68 -9.44 -0.96
C ASP A 66 18.06 -8.95 -2.30
N MET A 67 18.10 -7.64 -2.61
CA MET A 67 17.55 -7.09 -3.85
C MET A 67 18.23 -7.66 -5.10
N ARG A 68 19.56 -7.84 -5.05
CA ARG A 68 20.32 -8.44 -6.15
C ARG A 68 19.94 -9.88 -6.38
N GLU A 69 19.87 -10.65 -5.30
CA GLU A 69 19.48 -12.05 -5.32
C GLU A 69 18.06 -12.23 -5.86
N ALA A 70 17.15 -11.32 -5.50
CA ALA A 70 15.78 -11.30 -6.03
C ALA A 70 15.77 -11.04 -7.55
N ALA A 71 16.45 -9.98 -7.99
CA ALA A 71 16.55 -9.63 -9.42
C ALA A 71 17.17 -10.77 -10.24
N ASP A 72 18.31 -11.31 -9.78
CA ASP A 72 19.02 -12.40 -10.48
C ASP A 72 18.16 -13.67 -10.54
N THR A 73 17.41 -14.00 -9.47
CA THR A 73 16.51 -15.17 -9.44
C THR A 73 15.37 -15.03 -10.44
N ILE A 74 14.73 -13.86 -10.49
CA ILE A 74 13.62 -13.61 -11.43
C ILE A 74 14.13 -13.62 -12.88
N LEU A 75 15.22 -12.94 -13.18
CA LEU A 75 15.81 -12.92 -14.52
C LEU A 75 16.24 -14.33 -14.98
N ALA A 76 16.84 -15.12 -14.09
CA ALA A 76 17.19 -16.51 -14.40
C ALA A 76 15.94 -17.38 -14.65
N ALA A 77 14.84 -17.13 -13.95
CA ALA A 77 13.57 -17.82 -14.19
C ALA A 77 12.98 -17.45 -15.56
N VAL A 78 13.01 -16.16 -15.94
CA VAL A 78 12.60 -15.70 -17.28
C VAL A 78 13.47 -16.34 -18.36
N ASP A 79 14.79 -16.28 -18.24
CA ASP A 79 15.74 -16.84 -19.22
C ASP A 79 15.57 -18.36 -19.40
N SER A 80 15.20 -19.07 -18.36
CA SER A 80 14.97 -20.53 -18.40
C SER A 80 13.54 -20.93 -18.75
N GLY A 81 12.63 -19.97 -18.97
CA GLY A 81 11.24 -20.21 -19.31
C GLY A 81 10.43 -20.87 -18.19
N LYS A 82 10.78 -20.61 -16.92
CA LYS A 82 10.00 -21.04 -15.76
C LYS A 82 8.65 -20.34 -15.70
N SER A 83 7.62 -21.04 -15.23
CA SER A 83 6.33 -20.45 -14.93
C SER A 83 6.39 -19.65 -13.63
N ILE A 84 6.17 -18.34 -13.73
CA ILE A 84 6.28 -17.36 -12.65
C ILE A 84 4.88 -16.93 -12.20
N CYS A 85 4.65 -16.83 -10.89
CA CYS A 85 3.44 -16.25 -10.33
C CYS A 85 3.80 -15.02 -9.48
N VAL A 86 3.26 -13.85 -9.81
CA VAL A 86 3.27 -12.66 -8.95
C VAL A 86 2.12 -12.81 -7.97
N TYR A 87 2.43 -12.88 -6.68
CA TYR A 87 1.46 -13.10 -5.61
C TYR A 87 1.28 -11.83 -4.78
N GLY A 88 0.17 -11.12 -4.98
CA GLY A 88 -0.10 -9.82 -4.35
C GLY A 88 -1.11 -9.85 -3.21
N ASP A 89 -1.20 -8.73 -2.48
CA ASP A 89 -2.30 -8.48 -1.54
C ASP A 89 -3.51 -7.83 -2.23
N TYR A 90 -4.66 -7.88 -1.59
CA TYR A 90 -5.98 -7.48 -2.12
C TYR A 90 -6.28 -5.99 -1.97
N ASP A 91 -5.39 -5.17 -1.49
CA ASP A 91 -5.59 -3.73 -1.39
C ASP A 91 -4.91 -2.95 -2.54
N CYS A 92 -5.01 -1.63 -2.51
CA CYS A 92 -4.51 -0.79 -3.59
C CYS A 92 -3.00 -0.93 -3.80
N ASP A 93 -2.22 -1.10 -2.73
CA ASP A 93 -0.78 -1.27 -2.82
C ASP A 93 -0.42 -2.62 -3.46
N GLY A 94 -0.95 -3.72 -2.93
CA GLY A 94 -0.73 -5.05 -3.49
C GLY A 94 -1.25 -5.21 -4.93
N ILE A 95 -2.42 -4.63 -5.25
CA ILE A 95 -3.00 -4.66 -6.60
C ILE A 95 -2.10 -3.92 -7.60
N THR A 96 -1.64 -2.70 -7.27
CA THR A 96 -0.78 -1.91 -8.16
C THR A 96 0.62 -2.50 -8.27
N ALA A 97 1.17 -3.05 -7.17
CA ALA A 97 2.43 -3.77 -7.17
C ALA A 97 2.38 -5.03 -8.05
N THR A 98 1.26 -5.76 -7.99
CA THR A 98 1.01 -6.93 -8.84
C THR A 98 0.96 -6.54 -10.32
N ALA A 99 0.19 -5.53 -10.67
CA ALA A 99 0.09 -5.05 -12.05
C ALA A 99 1.43 -4.56 -12.57
N LEU A 100 2.19 -3.82 -11.76
CA LEU A 100 3.52 -3.31 -12.09
C LEU A 100 4.49 -4.46 -12.41
N LEU A 101 4.65 -5.40 -11.48
CA LEU A 101 5.63 -6.47 -11.62
C LEU A 101 5.23 -7.48 -12.70
N TYR A 102 3.94 -7.80 -12.80
CA TYR A 102 3.40 -8.62 -13.89
C TYR A 102 3.74 -8.02 -15.25
N SER A 103 3.38 -6.75 -15.49
CA SER A 103 3.64 -6.06 -16.77
C SER A 103 5.12 -6.03 -17.13
N TYR A 104 6.00 -5.82 -16.15
CA TYR A 104 7.43 -5.83 -16.39
C TYR A 104 7.94 -7.22 -16.79
N ILE A 105 7.58 -8.27 -16.03
CA ILE A 105 8.01 -9.64 -16.32
C ILE A 105 7.48 -10.09 -17.70
N GLU A 106 6.23 -9.77 -18.03
CA GLU A 106 5.64 -10.04 -19.36
C GLU A 106 6.39 -9.30 -20.46
N CYS A 107 6.71 -8.02 -20.26
CA CYS A 107 7.46 -7.20 -21.25
C CYS A 107 8.85 -7.77 -21.56
N ILE A 108 9.53 -8.35 -20.57
CA ILE A 108 10.84 -9.00 -20.78
C ILE A 108 10.74 -10.45 -21.27
N GLY A 109 9.51 -10.94 -21.58
CA GLY A 109 9.24 -12.25 -22.19
C GLY A 109 9.09 -13.40 -21.20
N GLY A 110 8.82 -13.15 -19.91
CA GLY A 110 8.56 -14.17 -18.91
C GLY A 110 7.20 -14.85 -19.08
N ASP A 111 7.12 -16.16 -18.79
CA ASP A 111 5.84 -16.87 -18.63
C ASP A 111 5.28 -16.54 -17.25
N VAL A 112 4.45 -15.50 -17.18
CA VAL A 112 3.97 -14.91 -15.94
C VAL A 112 2.46 -14.96 -15.82
N ARG A 113 2.02 -15.28 -14.61
CA ARG A 113 0.63 -15.15 -14.14
C ARG A 113 0.62 -14.38 -12.83
N TYR A 114 -0.55 -13.99 -12.36
CA TYR A 114 -0.69 -13.40 -11.02
C TYR A 114 -1.73 -14.16 -10.19
N TYR A 115 -1.62 -13.99 -8.88
CA TYR A 115 -2.59 -14.46 -7.90
C TYR A 115 -2.78 -13.40 -6.81
N ILE A 116 -4.01 -13.14 -6.46
CA ILE A 116 -4.37 -12.29 -5.32
C ILE A 116 -5.39 -13.02 -4.47
N ASN A 117 -5.15 -13.10 -3.18
CA ASN A 117 -6.10 -13.70 -2.24
C ASN A 117 -7.42 -12.95 -2.20
N ASP A 118 -8.50 -13.72 -2.08
CA ASP A 118 -9.73 -13.16 -1.55
C ASP A 118 -9.61 -12.93 -0.03
N ARG A 119 -10.30 -11.93 0.49
CA ARG A 119 -10.29 -11.64 1.95
C ARG A 119 -10.74 -12.81 2.81
N SER A 120 -11.52 -13.74 2.27
CA SER A 120 -11.94 -14.98 2.95
C SER A 120 -10.81 -15.96 3.14
N GLU A 121 -9.78 -15.93 2.31
CA GLU A 121 -8.59 -16.79 2.37
C GLU A 121 -7.56 -16.28 3.39
N GLY A 122 -7.72 -15.04 3.89
CA GLY A 122 -6.80 -14.39 4.82
C GLY A 122 -5.87 -13.38 4.14
N TYR A 123 -4.86 -12.96 4.88
CA TYR A 123 -3.83 -12.03 4.43
C TYR A 123 -2.54 -12.77 4.07
N GLY A 124 -1.91 -12.39 2.96
CA GLY A 124 -0.62 -12.90 2.53
C GLY A 124 -0.68 -14.32 1.94
N LEU A 125 0.46 -15.00 1.90
CA LEU A 125 0.56 -16.36 1.39
C LEU A 125 -0.35 -17.30 2.17
N CYS A 126 -1.07 -18.18 1.47
CA CYS A 126 -1.87 -19.22 2.12
C CYS A 126 -1.60 -20.61 1.54
N ALA A 127 -1.69 -21.63 2.40
CA ALA A 127 -1.33 -23.00 2.07
C ALA A 127 -2.14 -23.58 0.90
N ASP A 128 -3.44 -23.26 0.83
CA ASP A 128 -4.32 -23.79 -0.22
C ASP A 128 -4.02 -23.13 -1.59
N ALA A 129 -3.67 -21.84 -1.61
CA ALA A 129 -3.21 -21.19 -2.83
C ALA A 129 -1.89 -21.77 -3.32
N LEU A 130 -0.92 -22.00 -2.42
CA LEU A 130 0.36 -22.61 -2.79
C LEU A 130 0.19 -23.99 -3.42
N ARG A 131 -0.70 -24.83 -2.86
CA ARG A 131 -0.98 -26.16 -3.45
C ARG A 131 -1.60 -26.05 -4.84
N ARG A 132 -2.58 -25.16 -5.02
CA ARG A 132 -3.19 -24.90 -6.34
C ARG A 132 -2.15 -24.42 -7.35
N LEU A 133 -1.32 -23.45 -6.98
CA LEU A 133 -0.27 -22.93 -7.85
C LEU A 133 0.77 -23.99 -8.22
N ALA A 134 1.13 -24.88 -7.28
CA ALA A 134 2.00 -26.02 -7.57
C ALA A 134 1.36 -27.00 -8.56
N GLU A 135 0.07 -27.34 -8.37
CA GLU A 135 -0.69 -28.21 -9.30
C GLU A 135 -0.81 -27.58 -10.69
N ASP A 136 -0.90 -26.25 -10.78
CA ASP A 136 -0.92 -25.50 -12.03
C ASP A 136 0.47 -25.31 -12.67
N GLY A 137 1.52 -25.89 -12.06
CA GLY A 137 2.87 -25.91 -12.60
C GLY A 137 3.69 -24.63 -12.35
N THR A 138 3.34 -23.82 -11.36
CA THR A 138 4.15 -22.67 -10.95
C THR A 138 5.49 -23.12 -10.37
N GLU A 139 6.59 -22.57 -10.87
CA GLU A 139 7.95 -22.91 -10.45
C GLU A 139 8.58 -21.83 -9.58
N LEU A 140 8.22 -20.55 -9.81
CA LEU A 140 8.65 -19.40 -9.01
C LEU A 140 7.43 -18.59 -8.58
N ILE A 141 7.36 -18.27 -7.29
CA ILE A 141 6.44 -17.26 -6.76
C ILE A 141 7.26 -16.04 -6.34
N VAL A 142 6.83 -14.87 -6.80
CA VAL A 142 7.33 -13.57 -6.33
C VAL A 142 6.21 -12.87 -5.59
N THR A 143 6.34 -12.71 -4.28
CA THR A 143 5.34 -11.95 -3.52
C THR A 143 5.56 -10.46 -3.68
N VAL A 144 4.49 -9.69 -3.68
CA VAL A 144 4.52 -8.22 -3.61
C VAL A 144 3.55 -7.74 -2.53
N ASP A 145 4.03 -6.84 -1.65
CA ASP A 145 3.24 -6.28 -0.56
C ASP A 145 2.78 -7.32 0.49
N ASN A 146 3.43 -8.44 0.55
CA ASN A 146 3.18 -9.48 1.56
C ASN A 146 4.32 -10.49 1.63
N GLY A 147 4.29 -11.34 2.64
CA GLY A 147 5.15 -12.52 2.72
C GLY A 147 6.21 -12.48 3.83
N ILE A 148 6.57 -11.32 4.39
CA ILE A 148 7.65 -11.21 5.40
C ILE A 148 7.38 -12.03 6.67
N SER A 149 6.14 -12.33 6.97
CA SER A 149 5.73 -13.14 8.13
C SER A 149 5.38 -14.59 7.77
N ALA A 150 5.48 -15.00 6.50
CA ALA A 150 4.99 -16.27 5.97
C ALA A 150 5.99 -17.43 6.16
N VAL A 151 6.45 -17.67 7.39
CA VAL A 151 7.48 -18.68 7.69
C VAL A 151 7.02 -20.09 7.36
N ASN A 152 5.78 -20.45 7.73
CA ASN A 152 5.23 -21.77 7.48
C ASN A 152 4.90 -21.99 6.01
N GLU A 153 4.41 -20.96 5.35
CA GLU A 153 4.05 -20.98 3.93
C GLU A 153 5.31 -21.08 3.06
N ALA A 154 6.40 -20.43 3.44
CA ALA A 154 7.70 -20.59 2.77
C ALA A 154 8.24 -22.02 2.88
N ALA A 155 8.11 -22.65 4.05
CA ALA A 155 8.47 -24.05 4.22
C ALA A 155 7.60 -24.97 3.33
N LEU A 156 6.30 -24.70 3.24
CA LEU A 156 5.40 -25.45 2.36
C LEU A 156 5.74 -25.24 0.87
N ALA A 157 6.03 -23.99 0.44
CA ALA A 157 6.45 -23.73 -0.94
C ALA A 157 7.68 -24.56 -1.33
N LYS A 158 8.67 -24.62 -0.44
CA LYS A 158 9.86 -25.47 -0.60
C LYS A 158 9.53 -26.95 -0.70
N GLU A 159 8.61 -27.47 0.13
CA GLU A 159 8.13 -28.86 0.06
C GLU A 159 7.41 -29.15 -1.26
N LEU A 160 6.69 -28.19 -1.80
CA LEU A 160 5.99 -28.27 -3.09
C LEU A 160 6.92 -28.10 -4.30
N GLY A 161 8.20 -27.77 -4.07
CA GLY A 161 9.18 -27.53 -5.14
C GLY A 161 9.06 -26.17 -5.81
N ILE A 162 8.35 -25.22 -5.20
CA ILE A 162 8.22 -23.84 -5.67
C ILE A 162 9.36 -23.03 -5.09
N GLU A 163 10.12 -22.35 -5.95
CA GLU A 163 11.07 -21.31 -5.55
C GLU A 163 10.33 -20.05 -5.11
N LEU A 164 10.80 -19.38 -4.07
CA LEU A 164 10.11 -18.22 -3.50
C LEU A 164 11.04 -17.02 -3.42
N VAL A 165 10.58 -15.88 -3.95
CA VAL A 165 11.16 -14.55 -3.74
C VAL A 165 10.11 -13.72 -3.01
N ILE A 166 10.47 -13.14 -1.88
CA ILE A 166 9.57 -12.30 -1.08
C ILE A 166 9.96 -10.84 -1.27
N THR A 167 8.98 -10.00 -1.64
CA THR A 167 9.12 -8.55 -1.55
C THR A 167 7.99 -7.98 -0.71
N ASP A 168 8.34 -7.26 0.34
CA ASP A 168 7.42 -6.74 1.34
C ASP A 168 7.94 -5.44 1.94
N HIS A 169 7.11 -4.75 2.71
CA HIS A 169 7.47 -3.54 3.45
C HIS A 169 6.89 -3.53 4.88
N HIS A 170 6.23 -4.60 5.27
CA HIS A 170 5.65 -4.73 6.61
C HIS A 170 6.72 -5.03 7.66
N GLN A 171 6.36 -4.87 8.95
CA GLN A 171 7.30 -5.16 10.03
C GLN A 171 7.58 -6.66 10.11
N PRO A 172 8.85 -7.09 10.04
CA PRO A 172 9.21 -8.48 10.13
C PRO A 172 8.92 -9.05 11.53
N GLY A 173 8.62 -10.35 11.59
CA GLY A 173 8.53 -11.11 12.83
C GLY A 173 9.91 -11.43 13.43
N GLU A 174 9.92 -12.28 14.47
CA GLU A 174 11.17 -12.75 15.08
C GLU A 174 12.01 -13.64 14.14
N MET A 175 11.33 -14.36 13.26
CA MET A 175 11.94 -15.23 12.24
C MET A 175 11.54 -14.75 10.86
N LEU A 176 12.50 -14.77 9.93
CA LEU A 176 12.24 -14.52 8.51
C LEU A 176 11.88 -15.84 7.80
N PRO A 177 11.03 -15.79 6.77
CA PRO A 177 10.76 -16.94 5.93
C PRO A 177 12.02 -17.39 5.17
N GLU A 178 12.16 -18.70 4.95
CA GLU A 178 13.25 -19.28 4.15
C GLU A 178 12.87 -19.21 2.66
N ALA A 179 13.47 -18.28 1.92
CA ALA A 179 13.23 -18.05 0.50
C ALA A 179 14.55 -17.81 -0.25
N ALA A 180 14.51 -17.83 -1.58
CA ALA A 180 15.68 -17.50 -2.42
C ALA A 180 16.18 -16.07 -2.17
N ALA A 181 15.24 -15.16 -1.95
CA ALA A 181 15.52 -13.79 -1.51
C ALA A 181 14.36 -13.25 -0.67
N VAL A 182 14.66 -12.39 0.31
CA VAL A 182 13.67 -11.71 1.15
C VAL A 182 13.98 -10.22 1.15
N VAL A 183 13.31 -9.48 0.31
CA VAL A 183 13.51 -8.03 0.11
C VAL A 183 12.49 -7.28 0.97
N ASP A 184 12.96 -6.66 2.04
CA ASP A 184 12.14 -5.81 2.90
C ASP A 184 13.04 -4.77 3.60
N PRO A 185 12.81 -3.47 3.37
CA PRO A 185 13.58 -2.41 4.01
C PRO A 185 13.50 -2.40 5.54
N HIS A 186 12.44 -2.97 6.14
CA HIS A 186 12.25 -3.01 7.60
C HIS A 186 13.00 -4.16 8.29
N ARG A 187 13.67 -5.03 7.56
CA ARG A 187 14.52 -6.06 8.15
C ARG A 187 15.61 -5.45 9.05
N ASN A 188 15.90 -6.11 10.16
CA ASN A 188 16.92 -5.64 11.12
C ASN A 188 18.34 -5.61 10.53
N ASP A 189 18.61 -6.42 9.51
CA ASP A 189 19.90 -6.53 8.81
C ASP A 189 19.96 -5.73 7.50
N ASP A 190 18.89 -5.00 7.16
CA ASP A 190 18.85 -4.09 6.01
C ASP A 190 19.50 -2.75 6.34
N LEU A 191 20.40 -2.30 5.48
CA LEU A 191 21.16 -1.05 5.62
C LEU A 191 20.76 0.03 4.61
N SER A 192 19.70 -0.17 3.85
CA SER A 192 19.21 0.83 2.92
C SER A 192 18.86 2.14 3.62
N PRO A 193 19.10 3.29 2.97
CA PRO A 193 18.93 4.59 3.62
C PRO A 193 17.48 5.00 3.82
N PHE A 194 16.54 4.40 3.09
CA PHE A 194 15.12 4.71 3.16
C PHE A 194 14.29 3.44 3.42
N LYS A 195 13.47 3.50 4.46
CA LYS A 195 12.73 2.34 4.99
C LYS A 195 11.23 2.36 4.71
N ASP A 196 10.67 3.54 4.52
CA ASP A 196 9.22 3.77 4.53
C ASP A 196 8.59 3.61 3.13
N LEU A 197 9.13 2.76 2.25
CA LEU A 197 8.49 2.44 0.97
C LEU A 197 7.20 1.66 1.22
N CYS A 198 6.20 1.81 0.35
CA CYS A 198 5.07 0.89 0.24
C CYS A 198 5.47 -0.34 -0.60
N GLY A 199 4.65 -1.39 -0.64
CA GLY A 199 4.93 -2.61 -1.39
C GLY A 199 5.17 -2.37 -2.87
N CYS A 200 4.37 -1.51 -3.51
CA CYS A 200 4.57 -1.11 -4.90
C CYS A 200 5.86 -0.30 -5.09
N GLY A 201 6.28 0.50 -4.09
CA GLY A 201 7.56 1.19 -4.10
C GLY A 201 8.74 0.22 -4.05
N VAL A 202 8.64 -0.87 -3.30
CA VAL A 202 9.63 -1.96 -3.29
C VAL A 202 9.65 -2.67 -4.64
N ALA A 203 8.48 -2.96 -5.23
CA ALA A 203 8.37 -3.56 -6.56
C ALA A 203 8.97 -2.67 -7.67
N LEU A 204 8.77 -1.34 -7.59
CA LEU A 204 9.42 -0.38 -8.49
C LEU A 204 10.95 -0.45 -8.41
N LYS A 205 11.50 -0.55 -7.19
CA LYS A 205 12.94 -0.73 -6.99
C LYS A 205 13.45 -2.08 -7.50
N LEU A 206 12.64 -3.14 -7.38
CA LEU A 206 12.98 -4.45 -7.92
C LEU A 206 13.05 -4.40 -9.46
N VAL A 207 12.11 -3.72 -10.12
CA VAL A 207 12.17 -3.50 -11.59
C VAL A 207 13.44 -2.73 -11.95
N ALA A 208 13.75 -1.63 -11.26
CA ALA A 208 14.99 -0.91 -11.51
C ALA A 208 16.25 -1.78 -11.28
N ALA A 209 16.23 -2.68 -10.28
CA ALA A 209 17.32 -3.61 -10.03
C ALA A 209 17.47 -4.63 -11.19
N MET A 210 16.38 -5.14 -11.74
CA MET A 210 16.40 -6.01 -12.93
C MET A 210 16.92 -5.28 -14.19
N ASP A 211 16.75 -3.95 -14.27
CA ASP A 211 17.33 -3.08 -15.30
C ASP A 211 18.77 -2.61 -14.97
N GLY A 212 19.47 -3.33 -14.08
CA GLY A 212 20.86 -3.05 -13.71
C GLY A 212 21.04 -1.84 -12.77
N GLY A 213 19.99 -1.38 -12.13
CA GLY A 213 19.98 -0.23 -11.21
C GLY A 213 19.56 1.08 -11.87
N ASN A 214 19.11 1.05 -13.12
CA ASN A 214 18.57 2.22 -13.80
C ASN A 214 17.08 2.43 -13.51
N TYR A 215 16.71 3.63 -13.10
CA TYR A 215 15.34 3.99 -12.80
C TYR A 215 14.56 4.59 -13.98
N ASP A 216 15.21 5.02 -15.06
CA ASP A 216 14.56 5.80 -16.12
C ASP A 216 13.34 5.07 -16.69
N SER A 217 13.55 3.83 -17.15
CA SER A 217 12.48 3.00 -17.71
C SER A 217 11.41 2.65 -16.66
N ALA A 218 11.82 2.27 -15.45
CA ALA A 218 10.90 1.90 -14.36
C ALA A 218 10.02 3.08 -13.94
N LEU A 219 10.57 4.30 -13.85
CA LEU A 219 9.83 5.50 -13.51
C LEU A 219 8.89 5.92 -14.63
N GLU A 220 9.34 5.89 -15.87
CA GLU A 220 8.51 6.26 -17.01
C GLU A 220 7.28 5.35 -17.15
N GLN A 221 7.46 4.04 -16.95
CA GLN A 221 6.40 3.06 -17.16
C GLN A 221 5.48 2.85 -15.95
N PHE A 222 6.00 2.99 -14.72
CA PHE A 222 5.30 2.50 -13.53
C PHE A 222 5.18 3.49 -12.37
N SER A 223 5.75 4.71 -12.49
CA SER A 223 5.69 5.66 -11.38
C SER A 223 4.26 6.15 -11.08
N ASP A 224 3.35 6.12 -12.03
CA ASP A 224 1.93 6.43 -11.84
C ASP A 224 1.25 5.40 -10.91
N LEU A 225 1.46 4.10 -11.12
CA LEU A 225 1.00 3.04 -10.22
C LEU A 225 1.63 3.18 -8.84
N ALA A 226 2.97 3.36 -8.78
CA ALA A 226 3.69 3.50 -7.53
C ALA A 226 3.26 4.74 -6.73
N ALA A 227 2.92 5.85 -7.40
CA ALA A 227 2.40 7.05 -6.74
C ALA A 227 1.01 6.83 -6.13
N ILE A 228 0.10 6.15 -6.85
CA ILE A 228 -1.22 5.81 -6.34
C ILE A 228 -1.09 4.91 -5.11
N ALA A 229 -0.26 3.88 -5.17
CA ALA A 229 0.04 2.97 -4.07
C ALA A 229 0.58 3.71 -2.84
N THR A 230 1.66 4.47 -3.03
CA THR A 230 2.34 5.22 -1.95
C THR A 230 1.36 6.15 -1.20
N VAL A 231 0.44 6.78 -1.94
CA VAL A 231 -0.58 7.65 -1.33
C VAL A 231 -1.69 6.82 -0.65
N ALA A 232 -2.06 5.67 -1.23
CA ALA A 232 -3.13 4.81 -0.74
C ALA A 232 -2.76 4.10 0.56
N ASP A 233 -1.51 3.65 0.68
CA ASP A 233 -0.99 2.97 1.86
C ASP A 233 -0.63 3.92 3.02
N ILE A 234 -0.69 5.24 2.78
CA ILE A 234 -0.49 6.28 3.80
C ILE A 234 0.92 6.26 4.39
N VAL A 235 1.91 5.77 3.67
CA VAL A 235 3.31 5.88 4.08
C VAL A 235 3.79 7.36 4.09
N PRO A 236 4.83 7.70 4.88
CA PRO A 236 5.31 9.08 4.96
C PRO A 236 5.70 9.65 3.59
N LEU A 237 5.11 10.77 3.17
CA LEU A 237 5.47 11.47 1.93
C LEU A 237 6.73 12.32 2.13
N ALA A 238 7.83 11.64 2.45
CA ALA A 238 9.15 12.21 2.63
C ALA A 238 10.19 11.40 1.85
N GLY A 239 11.39 11.91 1.65
CA GLY A 239 12.47 11.20 0.97
C GLY A 239 12.02 10.65 -0.39
N GLU A 240 12.29 9.38 -0.63
CA GLU A 240 12.01 8.70 -1.89
C GLU A 240 10.50 8.62 -2.21
N ASN A 241 9.64 8.41 -1.21
CA ASN A 241 8.19 8.40 -1.41
C ASN A 241 7.67 9.73 -1.99
N ARG A 242 8.22 10.86 -1.52
CA ARG A 242 7.86 12.16 -2.07
C ARG A 242 8.25 12.28 -3.54
N GLU A 243 9.41 11.75 -3.92
CA GLU A 243 9.89 11.77 -5.29
C GLU A 243 9.04 10.87 -6.20
N ILE A 244 8.78 9.64 -5.78
CA ILE A 244 7.89 8.71 -6.49
C ILE A 244 6.51 9.34 -6.72
N VAL A 245 5.91 9.93 -5.69
CA VAL A 245 4.59 10.56 -5.80
C VAL A 245 4.62 11.80 -6.69
N ARG A 246 5.66 12.63 -6.60
CA ARG A 246 5.81 13.83 -7.43
C ARG A 246 5.88 13.48 -8.92
N LEU A 247 6.73 12.54 -9.26
CA LEU A 247 6.90 12.08 -10.63
C LEU A 247 5.67 11.32 -11.11
N GLY A 248 5.21 10.34 -10.35
CA GLY A 248 4.10 9.50 -10.74
C GLY A 248 2.79 10.26 -10.92
N LEU A 249 2.50 11.30 -10.12
CA LEU A 249 1.33 12.15 -10.36
C LEU A 249 1.45 12.95 -11.67
N LYS A 250 2.68 13.35 -12.06
CA LYS A 250 2.94 14.01 -13.34
C LYS A 250 2.76 13.04 -14.52
N TYR A 251 3.28 11.80 -14.39
CA TYR A 251 3.07 10.75 -15.39
C TYR A 251 1.61 10.34 -15.48
N LEU A 252 0.91 10.24 -14.34
CA LEU A 252 -0.52 9.90 -14.30
C LEU A 252 -1.40 10.87 -15.10
N GLU A 253 -1.01 12.16 -15.22
CA GLU A 253 -1.75 13.14 -16.03
C GLU A 253 -1.81 12.76 -17.52
N ASN A 254 -0.81 12.04 -18.01
CA ASN A 254 -0.68 11.62 -19.40
C ASN A 254 -0.38 10.11 -19.49
N THR A 255 -0.87 9.33 -18.53
CA THR A 255 -0.62 7.88 -18.50
C THR A 255 -1.10 7.21 -19.82
N GLU A 256 -0.32 6.26 -20.31
CA GLU A 256 -0.68 5.41 -21.45
C GLU A 256 -1.49 4.17 -21.00
N ASN A 257 -1.58 3.90 -19.70
CA ASN A 257 -2.36 2.80 -19.16
C ASN A 257 -3.86 3.06 -19.34
N ALA A 258 -4.52 2.29 -20.21
CA ALA A 258 -5.94 2.45 -20.54
C ALA A 258 -6.84 2.28 -19.30
N GLY A 259 -6.46 1.37 -18.38
CA GLY A 259 -7.18 1.17 -17.12
C GLY A 259 -7.14 2.37 -16.21
N LEU A 260 -5.96 3.02 -16.06
CA LEU A 260 -5.83 4.25 -15.27
C LEU A 260 -6.57 5.43 -15.92
N GLN A 261 -6.51 5.56 -17.25
CA GLN A 261 -7.28 6.58 -17.97
C GLN A 261 -8.78 6.42 -17.70
N ALA A 262 -9.32 5.21 -17.88
CA ALA A 262 -10.72 4.90 -17.63
C ALA A 262 -11.11 5.13 -16.17
N LEU A 263 -10.23 4.76 -15.22
CA LEU A 263 -10.48 4.95 -13.80
C LEU A 263 -10.50 6.44 -13.40
N MET A 264 -9.62 7.26 -13.98
CA MET A 264 -9.63 8.71 -13.78
C MET A 264 -10.89 9.36 -14.35
N GLU A 265 -11.33 8.94 -15.54
CA GLU A 265 -12.57 9.43 -16.14
C GLU A 265 -13.77 9.08 -15.29
N ALA A 266 -13.92 7.79 -14.88
CA ALA A 266 -14.98 7.32 -13.99
C ALA A 266 -14.96 8.02 -12.62
N ALA A 267 -13.78 8.46 -12.17
CA ALA A 267 -13.59 9.23 -10.95
C ALA A 267 -13.76 10.73 -11.12
N SER A 268 -13.93 11.23 -12.36
CA SER A 268 -13.94 12.66 -12.71
C SER A 268 -12.66 13.40 -12.26
N VAL A 269 -11.53 12.70 -12.26
CA VAL A 269 -10.20 13.28 -11.98
C VAL A 269 -9.73 14.02 -13.22
N LYS A 270 -9.22 15.24 -13.03
CA LYS A 270 -8.71 16.08 -14.11
C LYS A 270 -7.35 16.66 -13.71
N PRO A 271 -6.45 16.85 -14.67
CA PRO A 271 -5.20 17.56 -14.42
C PRO A 271 -5.42 18.99 -13.89
N PRO A 272 -4.52 19.51 -13.04
CA PRO A 272 -3.40 18.76 -12.46
C PRO A 272 -3.87 17.71 -11.45
N VAL A 273 -3.30 16.50 -11.53
CA VAL A 273 -3.63 15.40 -10.61
C VAL A 273 -2.90 15.63 -9.27
N THR A 274 -3.66 15.51 -8.19
CA THR A 274 -3.15 15.73 -6.84
C THR A 274 -3.17 14.45 -6.01
N SER A 275 -2.32 14.37 -4.98
CA SER A 275 -2.34 13.26 -4.02
C SER A 275 -3.71 13.09 -3.35
N MET A 276 -4.47 14.17 -3.14
CA MET A 276 -5.84 14.12 -2.63
C MET A 276 -6.79 13.38 -3.59
N GLN A 277 -6.65 13.59 -4.89
CA GLN A 277 -7.47 12.87 -5.88
C GLN A 277 -7.06 11.40 -5.97
N ALA A 278 -5.75 11.09 -5.92
CA ALA A 278 -5.27 9.71 -5.81
C ALA A 278 -5.84 9.02 -4.56
N ALA A 279 -5.73 9.63 -3.38
CA ALA A 279 -6.18 9.08 -2.10
C ALA A 279 -7.70 8.89 -1.99
N PHE A 280 -8.50 9.84 -2.49
CA PHE A 280 -9.95 9.89 -2.21
C PHE A 280 -10.84 9.63 -3.42
N ALA A 281 -10.27 9.64 -4.64
CA ALA A 281 -11.03 9.33 -5.84
C ALA A 281 -10.55 8.04 -6.53
N ILE A 282 -9.25 7.82 -6.72
CA ILE A 282 -8.71 6.66 -7.45
C ILE A 282 -8.61 5.44 -6.53
N ALA A 283 -7.73 5.48 -5.52
CA ALA A 283 -7.44 4.35 -4.64
C ALA A 283 -8.69 3.71 -3.98
N PRO A 284 -9.73 4.46 -3.55
CA PRO A 284 -10.92 3.84 -2.99
C PRO A 284 -11.75 3.00 -3.98
N ARG A 285 -11.60 3.23 -5.30
CA ARG A 285 -12.23 2.40 -6.33
C ARG A 285 -11.49 1.08 -6.50
N ILE A 286 -10.16 1.15 -6.57
CA ILE A 286 -9.29 -0.05 -6.56
C ILE A 286 -9.57 -0.87 -5.32
N ASN A 287 -9.50 -0.28 -4.14
CA ASN A 287 -9.77 -0.94 -2.86
C ASN A 287 -11.19 -1.54 -2.73
N ALA A 288 -12.17 -1.06 -3.51
CA ALA A 288 -13.54 -1.56 -3.42
C ALA A 288 -13.70 -2.95 -4.05
N SER A 289 -12.88 -3.31 -5.04
CA SER A 289 -12.86 -4.66 -5.63
C SER A 289 -12.58 -5.72 -4.57
N GLY A 290 -11.47 -5.64 -3.84
CA GLY A 290 -11.11 -6.56 -2.77
C GLY A 290 -12.02 -6.53 -1.54
N ARG A 291 -13.08 -5.68 -1.51
CA ARG A 291 -14.06 -5.64 -0.42
C ARG A 291 -15.41 -6.24 -0.79
N PHE A 292 -15.87 -6.07 -2.03
CA PHE A 292 -17.21 -6.45 -2.50
C PHE A 292 -17.21 -7.41 -3.69
N ALA A 293 -16.02 -7.68 -4.26
CA ALA A 293 -15.82 -8.58 -5.39
C ALA A 293 -14.42 -9.23 -5.26
N SER A 294 -13.85 -9.69 -6.36
CA SER A 294 -12.45 -10.13 -6.38
C SER A 294 -11.51 -8.95 -6.64
N ALA A 295 -10.40 -8.92 -5.91
CA ALA A 295 -9.33 -7.95 -6.15
C ALA A 295 -8.71 -8.09 -7.55
N SER A 296 -8.81 -9.28 -8.16
CA SER A 296 -8.41 -9.53 -9.55
C SER A 296 -9.10 -8.61 -10.55
N GLU A 297 -10.37 -8.18 -10.32
CA GLU A 297 -11.06 -7.24 -11.21
C GLU A 297 -10.27 -5.91 -11.35
N ALA A 298 -9.59 -5.47 -10.30
CA ALA A 298 -8.79 -4.26 -10.37
C ALA A 298 -7.42 -4.49 -11.01
N VAL A 299 -6.80 -5.66 -10.84
CA VAL A 299 -5.58 -6.02 -11.58
C VAL A 299 -5.89 -6.11 -13.06
N GLU A 300 -6.96 -6.81 -13.44
CA GLU A 300 -7.42 -6.93 -14.83
C GLU A 300 -7.65 -5.56 -15.48
N LEU A 301 -8.25 -4.61 -14.75
CA LEU A 301 -8.39 -3.24 -15.22
C LEU A 301 -7.04 -2.58 -15.51
N LEU A 302 -6.07 -2.71 -14.58
CA LEU A 302 -4.75 -2.08 -14.73
C LEU A 302 -3.89 -2.75 -15.82
N LEU A 303 -4.18 -3.99 -16.17
CA LEU A 303 -3.53 -4.73 -17.27
C LEU A 303 -4.31 -4.64 -18.60
N CYS A 304 -5.49 -4.00 -18.61
CA CYS A 304 -6.33 -3.91 -19.81
C CYS A 304 -5.75 -2.93 -20.83
N GLU A 305 -5.56 -3.37 -22.06
CA GLU A 305 -5.09 -2.53 -23.16
C GLU A 305 -6.21 -1.93 -24.02
N ASP A 306 -7.43 -2.54 -23.95
CA ASP A 306 -8.58 -2.09 -24.75
C ASP A 306 -9.36 -1.00 -24.01
N PRO A 307 -9.45 0.24 -24.54
CA PRO A 307 -10.10 1.35 -23.87
C PRO A 307 -11.59 1.14 -23.58
N ASP A 308 -12.31 0.45 -24.45
CA ASP A 308 -13.75 0.23 -24.26
C ASP A 308 -13.98 -0.76 -23.11
N THR A 309 -13.25 -1.85 -23.08
CA THR A 309 -13.26 -2.82 -21.98
C THR A 309 -12.80 -2.17 -20.65
N ALA A 310 -11.74 -1.37 -20.67
CA ALA A 310 -11.27 -0.63 -19.50
C ALA A 310 -12.34 0.32 -18.95
N ALA A 311 -13.10 0.99 -19.82
CA ALA A 311 -14.20 1.87 -19.40
C ALA A 311 -15.31 1.10 -18.68
N GLU A 312 -15.70 -0.09 -19.17
CA GLU A 312 -16.69 -0.95 -18.52
C GLU A 312 -16.21 -1.42 -17.14
N MET A 313 -14.95 -1.87 -17.06
CA MET A 313 -14.36 -2.33 -15.81
C MET A 313 -14.23 -1.19 -14.79
N ALA A 314 -13.79 0.01 -15.20
CA ALA A 314 -13.71 1.19 -14.35
C ALA A 314 -15.08 1.62 -13.82
N ALA A 315 -16.13 1.56 -14.65
CA ALA A 315 -17.50 1.81 -14.23
C ALA A 315 -17.96 0.78 -13.18
N ARG A 316 -17.58 -0.49 -13.34
CA ARG A 316 -17.85 -1.57 -12.37
C ARG A 316 -17.19 -1.24 -11.01
N LEU A 317 -15.90 -0.90 -10.98
CA LEU A 317 -15.20 -0.50 -9.74
C LEU A 317 -15.83 0.76 -9.11
N GLY A 318 -16.29 1.70 -9.94
CA GLY A 318 -17.07 2.86 -9.49
C GLY A 318 -18.34 2.47 -8.74
N SER A 319 -19.07 1.47 -9.27
CA SER A 319 -20.28 0.93 -8.65
C SER A 319 -20.02 0.24 -7.33
N LEU A 320 -18.96 -0.59 -7.24
CA LEU A 320 -18.51 -1.23 -5.99
C LEU A 320 -18.13 -0.19 -4.92
N ASN A 321 -17.45 0.88 -5.31
CA ASN A 321 -17.12 1.95 -4.38
C ASN A 321 -18.37 2.74 -3.90
N ALA A 322 -19.38 2.91 -4.76
CA ALA A 322 -20.65 3.52 -4.36
C ALA A 322 -21.41 2.62 -3.36
N GLU A 323 -21.44 1.31 -3.58
CA GLU A 323 -21.98 0.33 -2.66
C GLU A 323 -21.27 0.33 -1.31
N ARG A 324 -19.93 0.34 -1.31
CA ARG A 324 -19.12 0.50 -0.09
C ARG A 324 -19.52 1.74 0.71
N LYS A 325 -19.65 2.90 0.05
CA LYS A 325 -20.06 4.15 0.70
C LYS A 325 -21.47 4.05 1.30
N LYS A 326 -22.40 3.42 0.60
CA LYS A 326 -23.77 3.19 1.07
C LYS A 326 -23.79 2.28 2.31
N THR A 327 -23.07 1.17 2.25
CA THR A 327 -22.94 0.22 3.37
C THR A 327 -22.30 0.88 4.59
N GLU A 328 -21.22 1.64 4.39
CA GLU A 328 -20.57 2.42 5.44
C GLU A 328 -21.55 3.41 6.12
N ALA A 329 -22.31 4.14 5.32
CA ALA A 329 -23.30 5.10 5.83
C ALA A 329 -24.42 4.42 6.64
N ALA A 330 -24.89 3.26 6.20
CA ALA A 330 -25.90 2.48 6.91
C ALA A 330 -25.39 1.98 8.26
N ILE A 331 -24.19 1.41 8.33
CA ILE A 331 -23.56 0.98 9.60
C ILE A 331 -23.38 2.17 10.54
N MET A 332 -22.86 3.30 10.02
CA MET A 332 -22.68 4.52 10.82
C MET A 332 -24.00 5.06 11.39
N GLU A 333 -25.11 4.96 10.65
CA GLU A 333 -26.42 5.41 11.10
C GLU A 333 -26.95 4.48 12.21
N THR A 334 -26.81 3.17 12.06
CA THR A 334 -27.15 2.20 13.11
C THR A 334 -26.39 2.48 14.41
N ILE A 335 -25.07 2.70 14.31
CA ILE A 335 -24.23 3.02 15.47
C ILE A 335 -24.67 4.35 16.11
N ARG A 336 -25.00 5.37 15.32
CA ARG A 336 -25.51 6.64 15.85
C ARG A 336 -26.81 6.44 16.63
N GLY A 337 -27.72 5.60 16.11
CA GLY A 337 -28.95 5.22 16.77
C GLY A 337 -28.68 4.56 18.15
N SER A 338 -27.77 3.58 18.18
CA SER A 338 -27.38 2.90 19.41
C SER A 338 -26.78 3.86 20.45
N ILE A 339 -25.89 4.75 20.05
CA ILE A 339 -25.30 5.77 20.93
C ILE A 339 -26.37 6.75 21.42
N SER A 340 -27.34 7.11 20.58
CA SER A 340 -28.43 8.00 20.98
C SER A 340 -29.38 7.35 21.97
N ALA A 341 -29.62 6.05 21.83
CA ALA A 341 -30.46 5.26 22.75
C ALA A 341 -29.76 5.02 24.09
N ASP A 342 -28.46 4.80 24.10
CA ASP A 342 -27.64 4.67 25.30
C ASP A 342 -26.37 5.53 25.22
N PRO A 343 -26.44 6.81 25.66
CA PRO A 343 -25.27 7.70 25.65
C PRO A 343 -24.15 7.28 26.61
N HIS A 344 -24.43 6.34 27.57
CA HIS A 344 -23.40 5.84 28.49
C HIS A 344 -22.27 5.12 27.79
N ILE A 345 -22.50 4.54 26.62
CA ILE A 345 -21.47 3.97 25.72
C ILE A 345 -20.29 4.94 25.52
N LEU A 346 -20.56 6.24 25.44
CA LEU A 346 -19.52 7.26 25.27
C LEU A 346 -18.71 7.55 26.55
N HIS A 347 -19.11 7.04 27.73
CA HIS A 347 -18.33 7.16 28.96
C HIS A 347 -17.29 6.04 29.12
N GLU A 348 -17.45 4.95 28.39
CA GLU A 348 -16.49 3.85 28.37
C GLU A 348 -15.12 4.28 27.82
N ARG A 349 -14.05 3.65 28.31
CA ARG A 349 -12.67 3.92 27.82
C ARG A 349 -12.43 3.39 26.42
N VAL A 350 -13.14 2.33 26.05
CA VAL A 350 -13.09 1.65 24.76
C VAL A 350 -14.52 1.59 24.23
N LEU A 351 -14.73 1.93 22.99
CA LEU A 351 -16.02 1.75 22.33
C LEU A 351 -16.10 0.32 21.78
N PHE A 352 -17.03 -0.45 22.31
CA PHE A 352 -17.32 -1.80 21.87
C PHE A 352 -18.72 -1.82 21.25
N LEU A 353 -18.78 -2.04 19.94
CA LEU A 353 -19.98 -1.94 19.12
C LEU A 353 -20.19 -3.25 18.37
N TYR A 354 -21.43 -3.70 18.30
CA TYR A 354 -21.75 -4.89 17.53
C TYR A 354 -23.06 -4.72 16.77
N GLY A 355 -23.21 -5.47 15.68
CA GLY A 355 -24.45 -5.55 14.91
C GLY A 355 -24.48 -6.79 14.04
N GLU A 356 -25.67 -7.20 13.63
CA GLU A 356 -25.88 -8.37 12.79
C GLU A 356 -25.62 -8.04 11.32
N GLY A 357 -24.89 -8.93 10.63
CA GLY A 357 -24.66 -8.88 9.18
C GLY A 357 -23.92 -7.64 8.69
N TRP A 358 -23.13 -6.99 9.52
CA TRP A 358 -22.30 -5.88 9.07
C TRP A 358 -21.16 -6.36 8.20
N HIS A 359 -21.02 -5.76 7.04
CA HIS A 359 -20.05 -6.19 6.04
C HIS A 359 -18.60 -6.10 6.57
N HIS A 360 -17.87 -7.23 6.63
CA HIS A 360 -16.51 -7.33 7.19
C HIS A 360 -15.51 -6.40 6.51
N GLY A 361 -15.60 -6.24 5.18
CA GLY A 361 -14.75 -5.31 4.42
C GLY A 361 -14.98 -3.83 4.74
N VAL A 362 -16.06 -3.47 5.49
CA VAL A 362 -16.44 -2.07 5.77
C VAL A 362 -16.28 -1.70 7.24
N ILE A 363 -16.48 -2.64 8.17
CA ILE A 363 -16.44 -2.33 9.62
C ILE A 363 -15.10 -1.70 10.06
N GLY A 364 -13.97 -2.07 9.42
CA GLY A 364 -12.67 -1.47 9.71
C GLY A 364 -12.59 0.03 9.35
N ILE A 365 -13.28 0.45 8.27
CA ILE A 365 -13.39 1.86 7.88
C ILE A 365 -14.22 2.62 8.89
N VAL A 366 -15.34 2.04 9.32
CA VAL A 366 -16.22 2.62 10.33
C VAL A 366 -15.50 2.76 11.66
N ALA A 367 -14.73 1.74 12.08
CA ALA A 367 -13.93 1.79 13.30
C ALA A 367 -12.92 2.96 13.27
N ALA A 368 -12.21 3.15 12.16
CA ALA A 368 -11.26 4.26 12.01
C ALA A 368 -11.93 5.63 12.14
N LYS A 369 -13.10 5.83 11.49
CA LYS A 369 -13.88 7.08 11.59
C LYS A 369 -14.39 7.34 13.01
N LEU A 370 -14.74 6.30 13.75
CA LEU A 370 -15.19 6.44 15.14
C LEU A 370 -14.01 6.78 16.07
N VAL A 371 -12.83 6.19 15.84
CA VAL A 371 -11.59 6.58 16.55
C VAL A 371 -11.29 8.05 16.33
N GLU A 372 -11.33 8.51 15.08
CA GLU A 372 -11.09 9.92 14.74
C GLU A 372 -12.11 10.86 15.43
N ARG A 373 -13.37 10.44 15.45
CA ARG A 373 -14.45 11.23 16.04
C ARG A 373 -14.41 11.31 17.55
N PHE A 374 -14.15 10.19 18.23
CA PHE A 374 -14.28 10.07 19.69
C PHE A 374 -12.93 10.05 20.43
N GLY A 375 -11.81 9.83 19.74
CA GLY A 375 -10.48 9.78 20.36
C GLY A 375 -10.31 8.61 21.32
N LYS A 376 -10.93 7.48 21.04
CA LYS A 376 -10.93 6.25 21.87
C LYS A 376 -10.65 5.04 20.98
N PRO A 377 -10.06 3.96 21.55
CA PRO A 377 -10.02 2.67 20.87
C PRO A 377 -11.45 2.19 20.55
N VAL A 378 -11.64 1.64 19.37
CA VAL A 378 -12.94 1.15 18.87
C VAL A 378 -12.80 -0.29 18.40
N PHE A 379 -13.71 -1.14 18.87
CA PHE A 379 -13.94 -2.50 18.40
C PHE A 379 -15.33 -2.55 17.78
N ILE A 380 -15.40 -3.05 16.55
CA ILE A 380 -16.67 -3.31 15.86
C ILE A 380 -16.72 -4.78 15.52
N LEU A 381 -17.77 -5.45 15.93
CA LEU A 381 -18.04 -6.85 15.63
C LEU A 381 -19.28 -6.97 14.75
N SER A 382 -19.19 -7.83 13.74
CA SER A 382 -20.34 -8.35 13.00
C SER A 382 -20.68 -9.73 13.51
N ASP A 383 -21.94 -9.93 13.85
CA ASP A 383 -22.49 -11.22 14.25
C ASP A 383 -23.11 -11.89 13.01
N ASP A 384 -22.57 -13.04 12.63
CA ASP A 384 -23.05 -13.84 11.51
C ASP A 384 -23.79 -15.12 11.97
N GLY A 385 -24.17 -15.16 13.24
CA GLY A 385 -24.93 -16.22 13.89
C GLY A 385 -24.05 -17.19 14.67
N ASP A 386 -23.22 -17.98 14.02
CA ASP A 386 -22.34 -18.96 14.70
C ASP A 386 -20.99 -18.36 15.10
N GLU A 387 -20.55 -17.31 14.41
CA GLU A 387 -19.28 -16.62 14.63
C GLU A 387 -19.48 -15.10 14.66
N ALA A 388 -18.66 -14.42 15.45
CA ALA A 388 -18.53 -12.97 15.41
C ALA A 388 -17.16 -12.57 14.90
N ARG A 389 -17.11 -11.80 13.81
CA ARG A 389 -15.86 -11.26 13.26
C ARG A 389 -15.81 -9.77 13.47
N GLY A 390 -14.62 -9.25 13.75
CA GLY A 390 -14.48 -7.85 14.08
C GLY A 390 -13.28 -7.15 13.48
N SER A 391 -13.32 -5.83 13.59
CA SER A 391 -12.19 -4.96 13.29
C SER A 391 -12.01 -3.97 14.42
N ALA A 392 -10.77 -3.73 14.80
CA ALA A 392 -10.43 -2.76 15.84
C ALA A 392 -9.48 -1.69 15.34
N ARG A 393 -9.63 -0.50 15.85
CA ARG A 393 -8.72 0.63 15.60
C ARG A 393 -8.41 1.31 16.93
N SER A 394 -7.19 1.83 17.05
CA SER A 394 -6.68 2.38 18.30
C SER A 394 -6.30 3.86 18.19
N VAL A 395 -5.94 4.40 19.34
CA VAL A 395 -5.35 5.74 19.49
C VAL A 395 -3.87 5.61 19.83
N ALA A 396 -3.10 6.69 19.64
CA ALA A 396 -1.70 6.72 20.06
C ALA A 396 -1.55 6.35 21.55
N GLY A 397 -0.54 5.53 21.86
CA GLY A 397 -0.24 5.06 23.21
C GLY A 397 -1.02 3.84 23.68
N PHE A 398 -1.93 3.27 22.90
CA PHE A 398 -2.62 2.02 23.22
C PHE A 398 -2.53 1.03 22.06
N SER A 399 -1.94 -0.14 22.30
CA SER A 399 -1.82 -1.22 21.31
C SER A 399 -3.00 -2.21 21.47
N VAL A 400 -3.89 -2.22 20.46
CA VAL A 400 -4.97 -3.21 20.38
C VAL A 400 -4.42 -4.62 20.25
N HIS A 401 -3.36 -4.79 19.44
CA HIS A 401 -2.72 -6.10 19.27
C HIS A 401 -2.25 -6.69 20.61
N LYS A 402 -1.45 -5.92 21.38
CA LYS A 402 -0.98 -6.37 22.69
C LYS A 402 -2.14 -6.65 23.66
N ALA A 403 -3.22 -5.86 23.60
CA ALA A 403 -4.38 -6.06 24.44
C ALA A 403 -5.10 -7.38 24.09
N LEU A 404 -5.29 -7.68 22.81
CA LEU A 404 -5.90 -8.93 22.36
C LEU A 404 -5.03 -10.14 22.71
N THR A 405 -3.73 -10.08 22.46
CA THR A 405 -2.78 -11.14 22.81
C THR A 405 -2.77 -11.44 24.31
N ALA A 406 -2.97 -10.44 25.16
CA ALA A 406 -3.03 -10.63 26.61
C ALA A 406 -4.36 -11.27 27.09
N CYS A 407 -5.37 -11.34 26.23
CA CYS A 407 -6.69 -11.92 26.53
C CYS A 407 -6.92 -13.28 25.81
N SER A 408 -6.01 -13.71 24.94
CA SER A 408 -6.10 -14.97 24.17
C SER A 408 -5.62 -16.20 24.96
#